data_422c897f5d7d48139df6a1f0d6d37142
#
_entry.id   422c897f5d7d48139df6a1f0d6d37142
#
_cell.length_a   1.000
_cell.length_b   1.000
_cell.length_c   1.000
_cell.angle_alpha   90.00
_cell.angle_beta   90.00
_cell.angle_gamma   90.00
#
_symmetry.space_group_name_H-M   'P 1'
#
loop_
_entity.id
_entity.type
_entity.pdbx_description
1 polymer ?
#
loop_
_entity_poly.entity_id
_entity_poly.type
_entity_poly.pdbx_seq_one_letter_code
_entity_poly.pdbx_strand_id
1 'polypeptide(L)'
;LYFVCETAENEVLARTGKSVGYDFGLRQFLTASDGNDREAPLFFKANAAAIRKAGKALARKQQGSNHRKRARLALARLHKKTANERKDFHFKLAHAICEEYALVCIEDLNLRGMQKRWGRTISDYGFAEFVKILEHQAGKMGTSVQKIDRYDASAQTCHICGAQNP
;
A
#
# COMPACT_ATOMS: atom_id res chain seq x y z
N LEU A 1 0.41 9.23 27.06
CA LEU A 1 0.15 8.01 27.82
C LEU A 1 0.20 6.84 26.85
N TYR A 2 1.05 5.85 27.09
CA TYR A 2 1.08 4.60 26.33
C TYR A 2 0.57 3.49 27.25
N PHE A 3 -0.35 2.69 26.75
CA PHE A 3 -0.79 1.47 27.44
C PHE A 3 -0.10 0.29 26.76
N VAL A 4 0.59 -0.52 27.54
CA VAL A 4 1.10 -1.83 27.12
C VAL A 4 0.20 -2.85 27.72
N CYS A 5 -0.48 -3.65 26.88
CA CYS A 5 -1.26 -4.78 27.31
C CYS A 5 -0.62 -6.04 26.75
N GLU A 6 -0.48 -7.05 27.57
CA GLU A 6 -0.22 -8.40 27.10
C GLU A 6 -1.53 -8.92 26.47
N THR A 7 -1.49 -9.18 25.16
CA THR A 7 -2.57 -9.90 24.50
C THR A 7 -2.28 -11.39 24.64
N ALA A 8 -3.29 -12.18 24.94
CA ALA A 8 -3.20 -13.63 24.84
C ALA A 8 -2.64 -14.02 23.45
N GLU A 9 -1.88 -15.12 23.41
CA GLU A 9 -1.33 -15.63 22.14
C GLU A 9 -2.43 -15.62 21.08
N ASN A 10 -2.13 -15.01 19.92
CA ASN A 10 -3.09 -14.89 18.85
C ASN A 10 -3.66 -16.27 18.53
N GLU A 11 -4.95 -16.47 18.72
CA GLU A 11 -5.64 -17.59 18.10
C GLU A 11 -5.37 -17.50 16.60
N VAL A 12 -4.57 -18.43 16.09
CA VAL A 12 -4.33 -18.55 14.65
C VAL A 12 -5.68 -18.89 14.04
N LEU A 13 -6.29 -17.91 13.37
CA LEU A 13 -7.55 -18.12 12.67
C LEU A 13 -7.44 -19.38 11.80
N ALA A 14 -8.46 -20.25 11.86
CA ALA A 14 -8.47 -21.47 11.09
C ALA A 14 -8.19 -21.14 9.61
N ARG A 15 -7.09 -21.69 9.07
CA ARG A 15 -6.65 -21.43 7.71
C ARG A 15 -7.76 -21.78 6.74
N THR A 16 -8.22 -20.83 5.94
CA THR A 16 -9.28 -21.03 4.95
C THR A 16 -8.88 -22.00 3.83
N GLY A 17 -7.58 -22.33 3.70
CA GLY A 17 -7.03 -23.12 2.61
C GLY A 17 -6.99 -22.38 1.26
N LYS A 18 -7.57 -21.17 1.17
CA LYS A 18 -7.59 -20.39 -0.06
C LYS A 18 -6.24 -19.72 -0.33
N SER A 19 -5.87 -19.64 -1.60
CA SER A 19 -4.70 -18.90 -2.07
C SER A 19 -5.09 -17.86 -3.10
N VAL A 20 -4.30 -16.77 -3.17
CA VAL A 20 -4.50 -15.71 -4.16
C VAL A 20 -3.16 -15.15 -4.63
N GLY A 21 -3.07 -14.80 -5.92
CA GLY A 21 -2.00 -14.01 -6.48
C GLY A 21 -2.48 -12.58 -6.72
N TYR A 22 -1.66 -11.60 -6.33
CA TYR A 22 -1.93 -10.19 -6.59
C TYR A 22 -0.86 -9.55 -7.46
N ASP A 23 -1.29 -8.86 -8.51
CA ASP A 23 -0.49 -7.95 -9.30
C ASP A 23 -0.83 -6.48 -8.94
N PHE A 24 0.21 -5.62 -8.89
CA PHE A 24 0.06 -4.21 -8.58
C PHE A 24 -0.21 -3.39 -9.84
N GLY A 25 -1.41 -2.83 -9.95
CA GLY A 25 -1.85 -2.08 -11.10
C GLY A 25 -1.87 -0.56 -10.91
N LEU A 26 -1.91 0.17 -12.03
CA LEU A 26 -2.06 1.63 -12.04
C LEU A 26 -3.53 2.07 -12.08
N ARG A 27 -4.40 1.23 -12.60
CA ARG A 27 -5.85 1.48 -12.66
C ARG A 27 -6.55 0.94 -11.43
N GLN A 28 -6.26 -0.29 -11.10
CA GLN A 28 -6.66 -0.96 -9.87
C GLN A 28 -5.45 -1.09 -8.97
N PHE A 29 -5.64 -1.04 -7.66
CA PHE A 29 -4.53 -1.13 -6.71
C PHE A 29 -3.93 -2.54 -6.71
N LEU A 30 -4.80 -3.56 -6.65
CA LEU A 30 -4.42 -4.97 -6.74
C LEU A 30 -5.38 -5.68 -7.70
N THR A 31 -4.83 -6.37 -8.69
CA THR A 31 -5.57 -7.30 -9.54
C THR A 31 -5.37 -8.70 -8.99
N ALA A 32 -6.46 -9.39 -8.70
CA ALA A 32 -6.46 -10.69 -8.05
C ALA A 32 -6.62 -11.84 -9.05
N SER A 33 -5.92 -12.96 -8.82
CA SER A 33 -6.00 -14.16 -9.65
C SER A 33 -7.39 -14.85 -9.61
N ASP A 34 -8.18 -14.59 -8.57
CA ASP A 34 -9.55 -15.10 -8.40
C ASP A 34 -10.62 -14.10 -8.85
N GLY A 35 -10.23 -12.96 -9.42
CA GLY A 35 -11.14 -11.90 -9.88
C GLY A 35 -11.62 -10.94 -8.80
N ASN A 36 -11.22 -11.12 -7.54
CA ASN A 36 -11.55 -10.20 -6.44
C ASN A 36 -10.59 -9.01 -6.39
N ASP A 37 -10.58 -8.19 -7.41
CA ASP A 37 -9.73 -7.02 -7.52
C ASP A 37 -9.96 -6.03 -6.37
N ARG A 38 -8.90 -5.31 -6.00
CA ARG A 38 -8.96 -4.31 -4.93
C ARG A 38 -8.63 -2.93 -5.46
N GLU A 39 -9.56 -2.01 -5.33
CA GLU A 39 -9.36 -0.59 -5.64
C GLU A 39 -8.82 0.16 -4.43
N ALA A 40 -8.02 1.20 -4.69
CA ALA A 40 -7.60 2.13 -3.65
C ALA A 40 -7.84 3.57 -4.08
N PRO A 41 -8.27 4.44 -3.15
CA PRO A 41 -8.34 5.87 -3.40
C PRO A 41 -6.93 6.45 -3.64
N LEU A 42 -6.83 7.43 -4.53
CA LEU A 42 -5.64 8.26 -4.68
C LEU A 42 -5.68 9.38 -3.62
N PHE A 43 -5.21 9.09 -2.42
CA PHE A 43 -5.32 9.96 -1.24
C PHE A 43 -4.65 11.31 -1.42
N PHE A 44 -3.46 11.34 -2.02
CA PHE A 44 -2.75 12.58 -2.30
C PHE A 44 -3.48 13.41 -3.36
N LYS A 45 -3.99 12.77 -4.42
CA LYS A 45 -4.76 13.44 -5.47
C LYS A 45 -6.03 14.07 -4.89
N ALA A 46 -6.74 13.37 -4.02
CA ALA A 46 -7.95 13.87 -3.34
C ALA A 46 -7.65 15.13 -2.48
N ASN A 47 -6.52 15.13 -1.77
CA ASN A 47 -6.11 16.23 -0.90
C ASN A 47 -5.25 17.31 -1.61
N ALA A 48 -4.93 17.15 -2.90
CA ALA A 48 -3.96 17.98 -3.62
C ALA A 48 -4.33 19.47 -3.65
N ALA A 49 -5.62 19.80 -3.79
CA ALA A 49 -6.08 21.19 -3.80
C ALA A 49 -5.82 21.90 -2.47
N ALA A 50 -6.13 21.24 -1.34
CA ALA A 50 -5.89 21.76 0.00
C ALA A 50 -4.39 21.91 0.29
N ILE A 51 -3.58 20.91 -0.07
CA ILE A 51 -2.12 20.93 0.06
C ILE A 51 -1.52 22.08 -0.76
N ARG A 52 -1.96 22.25 -2.01
CA ARG A 52 -1.51 23.34 -2.87
C ARG A 52 -1.85 24.72 -2.30
N LYS A 53 -3.09 24.89 -1.78
CA LYS A 53 -3.54 26.13 -1.14
C LYS A 53 -2.68 26.45 0.08
N ALA A 54 -2.44 25.47 0.96
CA ALA A 54 -1.59 25.64 2.13
C ALA A 54 -0.12 25.91 1.76
N GLY A 55 0.42 25.27 0.73
CA GLY A 55 1.76 25.53 0.21
C GLY A 55 1.91 26.96 -0.31
N LYS A 56 0.95 27.47 -1.09
CA LYS A 56 0.93 28.87 -1.54
C LYS A 56 0.84 29.85 -0.36
N ALA A 57 0.03 29.53 0.65
CA ALA A 57 -0.08 30.35 1.86
C ALA A 57 1.25 30.40 2.62
N LEU A 58 1.94 29.28 2.76
CA LEU A 58 3.28 29.19 3.38
C LEU A 58 4.32 30.02 2.59
N ALA A 59 4.34 29.90 1.26
CA ALA A 59 5.30 30.61 0.40
C ALA A 59 5.21 32.15 0.53
N ARG A 60 4.00 32.68 0.76
CA ARG A 60 3.74 34.12 0.93
C ARG A 60 4.15 34.68 2.31
N LYS A 61 4.55 33.84 3.26
CA LYS A 61 4.87 34.29 4.61
C LYS A 61 6.37 34.61 4.75
N GLN A 62 6.67 35.68 5.45
CA GLN A 62 8.03 36.11 5.72
C GLN A 62 8.81 35.01 6.48
N GLN A 63 10.03 34.76 6.01
CA GLN A 63 10.93 33.79 6.61
C GLN A 63 11.23 34.15 8.08
N GLY A 64 11.23 33.13 8.98
CA GLY A 64 11.44 33.34 10.42
C GLY A 64 10.21 33.78 11.22
N SER A 65 9.14 34.29 10.57
CA SER A 65 7.96 34.79 11.27
C SER A 65 7.12 33.70 11.96
N ASN A 66 6.41 34.05 13.01
CA ASN A 66 5.45 33.14 13.68
C ASN A 66 4.30 32.74 12.75
N HIS A 67 3.87 33.60 11.84
CA HIS A 67 2.88 33.29 10.82
C HIS A 67 3.38 32.20 9.87
N ARG A 68 4.67 32.22 9.49
CA ARG A 68 5.27 31.15 8.67
C ARG A 68 5.35 29.83 9.42
N LYS A 69 5.70 29.85 10.74
CA LYS A 69 5.72 28.65 11.58
C LYS A 69 4.33 28.01 11.62
N ARG A 70 3.27 28.79 11.84
CA ARG A 70 1.87 28.30 11.84
C ARG A 70 1.46 27.75 10.47
N ALA A 71 1.78 28.42 9.37
CA ALA A 71 1.49 27.96 7.99
C ALA A 71 2.22 26.64 7.67
N ARG A 72 3.50 26.50 8.09
CA ARG A 72 4.26 25.26 7.94
C ARG A 72 3.60 24.11 8.70
N LEU A 73 3.14 24.35 9.93
CA LEU A 73 2.45 23.34 10.72
C LEU A 73 1.13 22.93 10.08
N ALA A 74 0.35 23.88 9.54
CA ALA A 74 -0.88 23.59 8.84
C ALA A 74 -0.66 22.72 7.59
N LEU A 75 0.36 23.02 6.79
CA LEU A 75 0.75 22.19 5.64
C LEU A 75 1.21 20.79 6.07
N ALA A 76 2.04 20.69 7.11
CA ALA A 76 2.51 19.41 7.64
C ALA A 76 1.35 18.54 8.15
N ARG A 77 0.35 19.13 8.79
CA ARG A 77 -0.87 18.42 9.24
C ARG A 77 -1.67 17.83 8.06
N LEU A 78 -1.78 18.55 6.93
CA LEU A 78 -2.44 18.03 5.74
C LEU A 78 -1.69 16.84 5.14
N HIS A 79 -0.37 16.92 5.02
CA HIS A 79 0.43 15.79 4.58
C HIS A 79 0.31 14.58 5.52
N LYS A 80 0.38 14.82 6.84
CA LYS A 80 0.21 13.77 7.86
C LYS A 80 -1.17 13.12 7.77
N LYS A 81 -2.23 13.92 7.61
CA LYS A 81 -3.60 13.42 7.42
C LYS A 81 -3.67 12.49 6.21
N THR A 82 -3.17 12.93 5.04
CA THR A 82 -3.16 12.12 3.81
C THR A 82 -2.39 10.80 3.99
N ALA A 83 -1.23 10.85 4.65
CA ALA A 83 -0.44 9.65 4.94
C ALA A 83 -1.18 8.69 5.90
N ASN A 84 -1.85 9.23 6.92
CA ASN A 84 -2.62 8.42 7.87
C ASN A 84 -3.84 7.77 7.22
N GLU A 85 -4.57 8.49 6.35
CA GLU A 85 -5.71 7.96 5.59
C GLU A 85 -5.28 6.77 4.72
N ARG A 86 -4.14 6.91 4.00
CA ARG A 86 -3.58 5.82 3.20
C ARG A 86 -3.16 4.63 4.07
N LYS A 87 -2.48 4.91 5.17
CA LYS A 87 -2.01 3.86 6.08
C LYS A 87 -3.17 3.10 6.73
N ASP A 88 -4.23 3.78 7.14
CA ASP A 88 -5.45 3.16 7.67
C ASP A 88 -6.09 2.24 6.63
N PHE A 89 -6.21 2.71 5.38
CA PHE A 89 -6.69 1.89 4.28
C PHE A 89 -5.83 0.65 4.06
N HIS A 90 -4.50 0.79 4.06
CA HIS A 90 -3.58 -0.33 3.89
C HIS A 90 -3.73 -1.38 5.00
N PHE A 91 -3.88 -0.95 6.25
CA PHE A 91 -4.09 -1.86 7.36
C PHE A 91 -5.41 -2.63 7.25
N LYS A 92 -6.49 -1.93 6.90
CA LYS A 92 -7.82 -2.54 6.72
C LYS A 92 -7.81 -3.55 5.55
N LEU A 93 -7.20 -3.17 4.43
CA LEU A 93 -7.10 -4.05 3.26
C LEU A 93 -6.23 -5.27 3.56
N ALA A 94 -5.06 -5.09 4.15
CA ALA A 94 -4.17 -6.18 4.50
C ALA A 94 -4.83 -7.15 5.50
N HIS A 95 -5.56 -6.63 6.48
CA HIS A 95 -6.32 -7.44 7.42
C HIS A 95 -7.37 -8.29 6.72
N ALA A 96 -8.22 -7.68 5.87
CA ALA A 96 -9.25 -8.38 5.11
C ALA A 96 -8.67 -9.48 4.19
N ILE A 97 -7.52 -9.20 3.55
CA ILE A 97 -6.82 -10.20 2.74
C ILE A 97 -6.34 -11.38 3.59
N CYS A 98 -5.74 -11.11 4.76
CA CYS A 98 -5.26 -12.16 5.65
C CYS A 98 -6.38 -12.97 6.32
N GLU A 99 -7.57 -12.39 6.50
CA GLU A 99 -8.76 -13.13 6.94
C GLU A 99 -9.26 -14.09 5.87
N GLU A 100 -9.18 -13.69 4.60
CA GLU A 100 -9.75 -14.44 3.49
C GLU A 100 -8.83 -15.55 2.98
N TYR A 101 -7.49 -15.31 2.97
CA TYR A 101 -6.52 -16.20 2.31
C TYR A 101 -5.44 -16.71 3.27
N ALA A 102 -5.14 -18.01 3.14
CA ALA A 102 -4.03 -18.64 3.86
C ALA A 102 -2.68 -18.43 3.20
N LEU A 103 -2.68 -18.24 1.86
CA LEU A 103 -1.48 -17.95 1.06
C LEU A 103 -1.75 -16.77 0.12
N VAL A 104 -0.86 -15.80 0.17
CA VAL A 104 -0.87 -14.62 -0.69
C VAL A 104 0.44 -14.57 -1.47
N CYS A 105 0.36 -14.59 -2.80
CA CYS A 105 1.50 -14.42 -3.69
C CYS A 105 1.49 -12.99 -4.25
N ILE A 106 2.61 -12.29 -4.19
CA ILE A 106 2.78 -10.95 -4.74
C ILE A 106 4.05 -10.88 -5.59
N GLU A 107 4.04 -10.06 -6.64
CA GLU A 107 5.24 -9.83 -7.44
C GLU A 107 6.21 -8.86 -6.75
N ASP A 108 7.53 -9.13 -6.80
CA ASP A 108 8.58 -8.21 -6.37
C ASP A 108 8.80 -7.13 -7.44
N LEU A 109 8.02 -6.06 -7.37
CA LEU A 109 8.06 -5.00 -8.37
C LEU A 109 9.29 -4.08 -8.24
N ASN A 110 9.85 -3.69 -9.39
CA ASN A 110 10.82 -2.61 -9.45
C ASN A 110 10.14 -1.24 -9.29
N LEU A 111 9.69 -0.93 -8.07
CA LEU A 111 8.98 0.32 -7.78
C LEU A 111 9.80 1.57 -8.12
N ARG A 112 11.14 1.52 -8.03
CA ARG A 112 12.03 2.64 -8.41
C ARG A 112 11.99 2.89 -9.93
N GLY A 113 11.97 1.84 -10.73
CA GLY A 113 11.82 1.93 -12.18
C GLY A 113 10.45 2.48 -12.57
N MET A 114 9.40 2.00 -11.94
CA MET A 114 8.03 2.45 -12.19
C MET A 114 7.82 3.92 -11.78
N GLN A 115 8.45 4.38 -10.71
CA GLN A 115 8.37 5.79 -10.27
C GLN A 115 8.90 6.78 -11.31
N LYS A 116 9.84 6.39 -12.16
CA LYS A 116 10.36 7.27 -13.24
C LYS A 116 9.29 7.60 -14.27
N ARG A 117 8.37 6.67 -14.56
CA ARG A 117 7.30 6.82 -15.57
C ARG A 117 5.98 7.29 -14.96
N TRP A 118 5.60 6.76 -13.79
CA TRP A 118 4.29 6.95 -13.15
C TRP A 118 4.40 7.44 -11.71
N GLY A 119 5.45 8.21 -11.40
CA GLY A 119 5.87 8.54 -10.04
C GLY A 119 4.78 9.09 -9.12
N ARG A 120 3.86 9.90 -9.63
CA ARG A 120 2.78 10.46 -8.81
C ARG A 120 1.81 9.36 -8.33
N THR A 121 1.35 8.51 -9.22
CA THR A 121 0.40 7.43 -8.90
C THR A 121 1.05 6.38 -8.03
N ILE A 122 2.26 5.94 -8.37
CA ILE A 122 3.02 4.96 -7.58
C ILE A 122 3.30 5.47 -6.15
N SER A 123 3.67 6.75 -6.03
CA SER A 123 3.90 7.37 -4.72
C SER A 123 2.61 7.57 -3.93
N ASP A 124 1.50 7.83 -4.61
CA ASP A 124 0.19 7.99 -3.96
C ASP A 124 -0.33 6.65 -3.45
N TYR A 125 -0.24 5.59 -4.22
CA TYR A 125 -0.62 4.24 -3.78
C TYR A 125 0.24 3.72 -2.64
N GLY A 126 1.56 4.01 -2.63
CA GLY A 126 2.45 3.60 -1.55
C GLY A 126 2.64 2.08 -1.44
N PHE A 127 2.78 1.37 -2.57
CA PHE A 127 2.89 -0.10 -2.62
C PHE A 127 3.93 -0.68 -1.66
N ALA A 128 5.11 -0.06 -1.53
CA ALA A 128 6.14 -0.53 -0.60
C ALA A 128 5.69 -0.49 0.87
N GLU A 129 4.88 0.50 1.25
CA GLU A 129 4.28 0.59 2.58
C GLU A 129 3.22 -0.50 2.76
N PHE A 130 2.38 -0.71 1.73
CA PHE A 130 1.35 -1.75 1.75
C PHE A 130 1.96 -3.15 1.93
N VAL A 131 3.01 -3.50 1.17
CA VAL A 131 3.68 -4.80 1.28
C VAL A 131 4.20 -5.04 2.70
N LYS A 132 4.84 -4.05 3.32
CA LYS A 132 5.30 -4.16 4.72
C LYS A 132 4.16 -4.37 5.71
N ILE A 133 3.03 -3.69 5.49
CA ILE A 133 1.84 -3.83 6.34
C ILE A 133 1.21 -5.21 6.14
N LEU A 134 1.14 -5.70 4.89
CA LEU A 134 0.64 -7.03 4.57
C LEU A 134 1.48 -8.12 5.24
N GLU A 135 2.80 -8.06 5.13
CA GLU A 135 3.72 -8.99 5.81
C GLU A 135 3.55 -8.96 7.33
N HIS A 136 3.38 -7.77 7.91
CA HIS A 136 3.14 -7.62 9.34
C HIS A 136 1.82 -8.23 9.78
N GLN A 137 0.72 -8.00 9.03
CA GLN A 137 -0.58 -8.60 9.34
C GLN A 137 -0.57 -10.11 9.12
N ALA A 138 0.06 -10.57 8.05
CA ALA A 138 0.21 -11.99 7.75
C ALA A 138 0.94 -12.75 8.87
N GLY A 139 2.03 -12.17 9.41
CA GLY A 139 2.74 -12.75 10.55
C GLY A 139 1.89 -12.84 11.82
N LYS A 140 0.94 -11.92 12.02
CA LYS A 140 0.00 -11.95 13.14
C LYS A 140 -1.13 -12.98 12.97
N MET A 141 -1.60 -13.15 11.75
CA MET A 141 -2.80 -13.95 11.44
C MET A 141 -2.45 -15.35 10.91
N GLY A 142 -1.17 -15.70 10.78
CA GLY A 142 -0.72 -17.00 10.29
C GLY A 142 -0.88 -17.19 8.78
N THR A 143 -1.10 -16.12 8.01
CA THR A 143 -1.12 -16.13 6.54
C THR A 143 0.32 -16.19 6.03
N SER A 144 0.56 -16.99 4.98
CA SER A 144 1.86 -17.02 4.29
C SER A 144 1.87 -15.97 3.17
N VAL A 145 2.91 -15.13 3.12
CA VAL A 145 3.14 -14.20 2.00
C VAL A 145 4.37 -14.65 1.24
N GLN A 146 4.20 -14.94 -0.05
CA GLN A 146 5.29 -15.31 -0.95
C GLN A 146 5.51 -14.20 -1.99
N LYS A 147 6.78 -13.83 -2.19
CA LYS A 147 7.18 -12.92 -3.26
C LYS A 147 7.68 -13.72 -4.45
N ILE A 148 7.10 -13.46 -5.61
CA ILE A 148 7.54 -14.02 -6.88
C ILE A 148 8.61 -13.09 -7.44
N ASP A 149 9.73 -13.69 -7.90
CA ASP A 149 10.82 -12.90 -8.49
C ASP A 149 10.32 -12.18 -9.76
N ARG A 150 10.72 -10.93 -9.90
CA ARG A 150 10.41 -10.08 -11.07
C ARG A 150 10.93 -10.61 -12.41
N TYR A 151 11.89 -11.53 -12.37
CA TYR A 151 12.47 -12.18 -13.54
C TYR A 151 11.83 -13.52 -13.86
N ASP A 152 10.91 -14.00 -13.01
CA ASP A 152 10.09 -15.15 -13.36
C ASP A 152 9.19 -14.80 -14.54
N ALA A 153 9.33 -15.54 -15.62
CA ALA A 153 8.58 -15.35 -16.86
C ALA A 153 7.10 -15.78 -16.71
N SER A 154 6.45 -15.36 -15.63
CA SER A 154 5.07 -15.75 -15.30
C SER A 154 4.07 -15.37 -16.39
N ALA A 155 4.29 -14.23 -17.08
CA ALA A 155 3.46 -13.79 -18.21
C ALA A 155 3.77 -14.51 -19.54
N GLN A 156 4.93 -15.18 -19.64
CA GLN A 156 5.38 -15.86 -20.86
C GLN A 156 5.23 -17.38 -20.77
N THR A 157 5.00 -17.92 -19.58
CA THR A 157 4.90 -19.36 -19.38
C THR A 157 3.45 -19.79 -19.34
N CYS A 158 3.06 -20.71 -20.24
CA CYS A 158 1.73 -21.31 -20.24
C CYS A 158 1.55 -22.16 -18.98
N HIS A 159 0.56 -21.85 -18.14
CA HIS A 159 0.28 -22.57 -16.90
C HIS A 159 -0.21 -24.02 -17.11
N ILE A 160 -0.65 -24.38 -18.34
CA ILE A 160 -1.14 -25.72 -18.66
C ILE A 160 0.00 -26.63 -19.11
N CYS A 161 0.88 -26.15 -19.98
CA CYS A 161 1.91 -27.00 -20.62
C CYS A 161 3.35 -26.57 -20.32
N GLY A 162 3.57 -25.48 -19.60
CA GLY A 162 4.90 -24.95 -19.28
C GLY A 162 5.67 -24.34 -20.47
N ALA A 163 5.08 -24.29 -21.67
CA ALA A 163 5.72 -23.69 -22.83
C ALA A 163 5.91 -22.19 -22.63
N GLN A 164 7.10 -21.69 -22.92
CA GLN A 164 7.40 -20.25 -22.90
C GLN A 164 7.09 -19.64 -24.26
N ASN A 165 6.31 -18.59 -24.27
CA ASN A 165 6.03 -17.80 -25.46
C ASN A 165 7.15 -16.76 -25.61
N PRO A 166 7.86 -16.69 -26.75
CA PRO A 166 9.00 -15.80 -26.94
C PRO A 166 8.62 -14.30 -26.92
#